data_fabaf17b2d9b061fd27d9a74d0cb88f3
#
_entry.id   fabaf17b2d9b061fd27d9a74d0cb88f3
#
_cell.length_a   1.000
_cell.length_b   1.000
_cell.length_c   1.000
_cell.angle_alpha   90.00
_cell.angle_beta   90.00
_cell.angle_gamma   90.00
#
_symmetry.space_group_name_H-M   'P 1'
#
loop_
_entity.id
_entity.type
_entity.pdbx_description
1 polymer ?
#
loop_
_entity_poly.entity_id
_entity_poly.type
_entity_poly.pdbx_seq_one_letter_code
_entity_poly.pdbx_strand_id
1 'polypeptide(L)'
;MYSGNLGRYQPLEVMIHTANELKDRKDILFLFVGNGGKKAKIQNMAEDLKLDNVKFLPFQPRERLSESLSMADVSLMGIYPENEGVIMPSKLYGLLAVGRPIVCVCDSESEVADILEEAGAGVQSSINDPKKLADSILAIVNNPGKAAEMGQNGRKYFLEHFERKIITKQWYNILNEVIQ
;
A
#
# COMPACT_ATOMS: atom_id res chain seq x y z
N MET A 1 0.29 -1.68 -7.65
CA MET A 1 -0.99 -2.40 -7.39
C MET A 1 -1.59 -1.96 -6.07
N TYR A 2 -2.90 -1.74 -6.01
CA TYR A 2 -3.69 -1.62 -4.78
C TYR A 2 -4.48 -2.92 -4.56
N SER A 3 -4.40 -3.53 -3.38
CA SER A 3 -5.14 -4.76 -3.05
C SER A 3 -5.87 -4.61 -1.72
N GLY A 4 -7.18 -4.86 -1.68
CA GLY A 4 -8.01 -4.82 -0.47
C GLY A 4 -9.36 -4.13 -0.64
N ASN A 5 -9.94 -3.67 0.47
CA ASN A 5 -11.23 -2.97 0.47
C ASN A 5 -11.13 -1.65 -0.31
N LEU A 6 -11.95 -1.49 -1.36
CA LEU A 6 -12.12 -0.25 -2.11
C LEU A 6 -13.16 0.64 -1.40
N GLY A 7 -12.90 0.96 -0.13
CA GLY A 7 -13.82 1.61 0.77
C GLY A 7 -13.60 3.11 0.93
N ARG A 8 -14.45 3.73 1.76
CA ARG A 8 -14.47 5.18 1.94
C ARG A 8 -13.25 5.77 2.66
N TYR A 9 -12.53 4.96 3.42
CA TYR A 9 -11.38 5.40 4.21
C TYR A 9 -10.07 5.46 3.44
N GLN A 10 -10.10 5.09 2.15
CA GLN A 10 -8.92 5.07 1.30
C GLN A 10 -8.98 6.16 0.22
N PRO A 11 -7.88 6.90 0.00
CA PRO A 11 -7.77 7.94 -1.03
C PRO A 11 -7.54 7.32 -2.42
N LEU A 12 -8.54 6.57 -2.93
CA LEU A 12 -8.42 5.85 -4.20
C LEU A 12 -8.50 6.77 -5.41
N GLU A 13 -9.18 7.89 -5.28
CA GLU A 13 -9.37 8.88 -6.34
C GLU A 13 -8.03 9.47 -6.81
N VAL A 14 -7.13 9.79 -5.89
CA VAL A 14 -5.80 10.28 -6.26
C VAL A 14 -5.00 9.23 -7.04
N MET A 15 -5.19 7.94 -6.76
CA MET A 15 -4.52 6.88 -7.49
C MET A 15 -5.02 6.79 -8.95
N ILE A 16 -6.32 7.05 -9.19
CA ILE A 16 -6.88 7.13 -10.56
C ILE A 16 -6.34 8.36 -11.30
N HIS A 17 -6.29 9.52 -10.64
CA HIS A 17 -5.68 10.72 -11.23
C HIS A 17 -4.18 10.51 -11.51
N THR A 18 -3.47 9.80 -10.63
CA THR A 18 -2.06 9.41 -10.87
C THR A 18 -1.91 8.49 -12.08
N ALA A 19 -2.85 7.56 -12.27
CA ALA A 19 -2.86 6.73 -13.49
C ALA A 19 -3.04 7.57 -14.76
N ASN A 20 -3.81 8.68 -14.69
CA ASN A 20 -3.92 9.61 -15.79
C ASN A 20 -2.62 10.40 -16.06
N GLU A 21 -1.88 10.79 -15.02
CA GLU A 21 -0.55 11.41 -15.18
C GLU A 21 0.45 10.46 -15.89
N LEU A 22 0.26 9.15 -15.69
CA LEU A 22 1.14 8.11 -16.24
C LEU A 22 0.54 7.35 -17.45
N LYS A 23 -0.52 7.84 -18.09
CA LYS A 23 -1.23 7.14 -19.18
C LYS A 23 -0.37 6.88 -20.41
N ASP A 24 0.64 7.71 -20.64
CA ASP A 24 1.55 7.57 -21.77
C ASP A 24 2.69 6.56 -21.52
N ARG A 25 2.88 6.11 -20.27
CA ARG A 25 3.81 5.04 -19.85
C ARG A 25 3.15 3.69 -20.04
N LYS A 26 3.34 3.10 -21.22
CA LYS A 26 2.72 1.82 -21.61
C LYS A 26 3.27 0.61 -20.86
N ASP A 27 4.35 0.79 -20.14
CA ASP A 27 4.97 -0.19 -19.24
C ASP A 27 4.40 -0.16 -17.82
N ILE A 28 3.49 0.79 -17.49
CA ILE A 28 2.90 0.93 -16.15
C ILE A 28 1.41 0.59 -16.19
N LEU A 29 1.01 -0.37 -15.35
CA LEU A 29 -0.37 -0.77 -15.14
C LEU A 29 -0.79 -0.54 -13.68
N PHE A 30 -1.85 0.21 -13.47
CA PHE A 30 -2.52 0.34 -12.18
C PHE A 30 -3.54 -0.79 -12.01
N LEU A 31 -3.26 -1.71 -11.09
CA LEU A 31 -4.12 -2.85 -10.81
C LEU A 31 -4.81 -2.66 -9.45
N PHE A 32 -6.15 -2.62 -9.46
CA PHE A 32 -6.98 -2.57 -8.26
C PHE A 32 -7.61 -3.95 -8.04
N VAL A 33 -7.20 -4.62 -6.95
CA VAL A 33 -7.70 -5.95 -6.58
C VAL A 33 -8.60 -5.81 -5.36
N GLY A 34 -9.89 -6.11 -5.51
CA GLY A 34 -10.81 -6.03 -4.40
C GLY A 34 -12.23 -5.58 -4.76
N ASN A 35 -12.97 -5.22 -3.72
CA ASN A 35 -14.33 -4.69 -3.83
C ASN A 35 -14.56 -3.67 -2.71
N GLY A 36 -15.63 -2.88 -2.79
CA GLY A 36 -15.98 -1.89 -1.77
C GLY A 36 -16.83 -0.75 -2.32
N GLY A 37 -17.28 0.11 -1.40
CA GLY A 37 -18.26 1.16 -1.73
C GLY A 37 -17.79 2.21 -2.74
N LYS A 38 -16.47 2.39 -2.92
CA LYS A 38 -15.92 3.32 -3.92
C LYS A 38 -15.62 2.67 -5.27
N LYS A 39 -15.79 1.34 -5.43
CA LYS A 39 -15.39 0.66 -6.66
C LYS A 39 -16.05 1.26 -7.90
N ALA A 40 -17.39 1.39 -7.89
CA ALA A 40 -18.11 1.96 -9.03
C ALA A 40 -17.63 3.39 -9.34
N LYS A 41 -17.42 4.22 -8.29
CA LYS A 41 -16.92 5.59 -8.47
C LYS A 41 -15.59 5.62 -9.20
N ILE A 42 -14.60 4.85 -8.74
CA ILE A 42 -13.24 4.88 -9.34
C ILE A 42 -13.20 4.18 -10.70
N GLN A 43 -14.11 3.24 -10.98
CA GLN A 43 -14.28 2.66 -12.32
C GLN A 43 -14.81 3.72 -13.29
N ASN A 44 -15.89 4.43 -12.95
CA ASN A 44 -16.42 5.51 -13.77
C ASN A 44 -15.36 6.60 -14.03
N MET A 45 -14.60 6.99 -13.00
CA MET A 45 -13.51 7.96 -13.17
C MET A 45 -12.45 7.47 -14.18
N ALA A 46 -12.08 6.18 -14.14
CA ALA A 46 -11.11 5.63 -15.09
C ALA A 46 -11.68 5.59 -16.52
N GLU A 47 -12.98 5.28 -16.68
CA GLU A 47 -13.69 5.28 -17.95
C GLU A 47 -13.81 6.70 -18.54
N ASP A 48 -14.23 7.67 -17.73
CA ASP A 48 -14.36 9.09 -18.12
C ASP A 48 -13.03 9.67 -18.60
N LEU A 49 -11.92 9.29 -17.94
CA LEU A 49 -10.56 9.68 -18.31
C LEU A 49 -9.97 8.81 -19.43
N LYS A 50 -10.70 7.80 -19.91
CA LYS A 50 -10.28 6.85 -20.96
C LYS A 50 -8.94 6.19 -20.68
N LEU A 51 -8.76 5.71 -19.45
CA LEU A 51 -7.51 5.09 -19.00
C LEU A 51 -7.44 3.62 -19.45
N ASP A 52 -6.52 3.30 -20.33
CA ASP A 52 -6.18 1.93 -20.74
C ASP A 52 -5.17 1.25 -19.80
N ASN A 53 -4.51 2.04 -18.94
CA ASN A 53 -3.54 1.60 -17.95
C ASN A 53 -4.12 1.34 -16.56
N VAL A 54 -5.44 1.16 -16.43
CA VAL A 54 -6.12 0.81 -15.17
C VAL A 54 -6.93 -0.46 -15.34
N LYS A 55 -6.77 -1.41 -14.41
CA LYS A 55 -7.55 -2.66 -14.38
C LYS A 55 -8.09 -2.94 -12.99
N PHE A 56 -9.28 -3.58 -12.95
CA PHE A 56 -9.96 -3.98 -11.73
C PHE A 56 -10.17 -5.50 -11.72
N LEU A 57 -9.74 -6.14 -10.64
CA LEU A 57 -9.95 -7.55 -10.39
C LEU A 57 -10.76 -7.74 -9.10
N PRO A 58 -11.53 -8.84 -8.97
CA PRO A 58 -12.19 -9.19 -7.72
C PRO A 58 -11.17 -9.57 -6.64
N PHE A 59 -11.62 -9.71 -5.40
CA PHE A 59 -10.83 -10.32 -4.34
C PHE A 59 -10.32 -11.70 -4.78
N GLN A 60 -9.05 -11.95 -4.49
CA GLN A 60 -8.45 -13.25 -4.73
C GLN A 60 -8.71 -14.18 -3.53
N PRO A 61 -8.77 -15.50 -3.73
CA PRO A 61 -8.87 -16.46 -2.64
C PRO A 61 -7.78 -16.24 -1.59
N ARG A 62 -8.13 -16.45 -0.32
CA ARG A 62 -7.21 -16.21 0.80
C ARG A 62 -5.93 -17.04 0.69
N GLU A 63 -6.04 -18.25 0.17
CA GLU A 63 -4.93 -19.19 -0.05
C GLU A 63 -3.92 -18.65 -1.06
N ARG A 64 -4.36 -17.77 -1.97
CA ARG A 64 -3.53 -17.14 -3.00
C ARG A 64 -3.12 -15.69 -2.64
N LEU A 65 -3.37 -15.23 -1.41
CA LEU A 65 -3.11 -13.86 -1.03
C LEU A 65 -1.62 -13.49 -1.18
N SER A 66 -0.73 -14.37 -0.76
CA SER A 66 0.72 -14.14 -0.87
C SER A 66 1.14 -14.00 -2.34
N GLU A 67 0.68 -14.90 -3.21
CA GLU A 67 0.95 -14.83 -4.64
C GLU A 67 0.41 -13.53 -5.24
N SER A 68 -0.85 -13.20 -4.93
CA SER A 68 -1.51 -11.99 -5.43
C SER A 68 -0.77 -10.72 -5.02
N LEU A 69 -0.36 -10.58 -3.76
CA LEU A 69 0.38 -9.42 -3.29
C LEU A 69 1.80 -9.35 -3.88
N SER A 70 2.45 -10.50 -4.09
CA SER A 70 3.79 -10.58 -4.66
C SER A 70 3.86 -10.23 -6.15
N MET A 71 2.72 -10.16 -6.85
CA MET A 71 2.66 -9.76 -8.26
C MET A 71 2.98 -8.27 -8.48
N ALA A 72 2.88 -7.45 -7.43
CA ALA A 72 3.13 -6.03 -7.55
C ALA A 72 4.63 -5.72 -7.67
N ASP A 73 5.01 -4.86 -8.62
CA ASP A 73 6.33 -4.25 -8.63
C ASP A 73 6.38 -3.11 -7.59
N VAL A 74 5.25 -2.40 -7.42
CA VAL A 74 5.03 -1.37 -6.39
C VAL A 74 3.66 -1.58 -5.77
N SER A 75 3.60 -1.67 -4.45
CA SER A 75 2.36 -1.74 -3.69
C SER A 75 1.86 -0.35 -3.33
N LEU A 76 0.56 -0.10 -3.58
CA LEU A 76 -0.10 1.14 -3.21
C LEU A 76 -1.00 0.91 -2.00
N MET A 77 -0.95 1.80 -1.05
CA MET A 77 -1.91 1.88 0.05
C MET A 77 -2.20 3.35 0.37
N GLY A 78 -3.18 3.59 1.21
CA GLY A 78 -3.45 4.94 1.68
C GLY A 78 -4.51 4.97 2.76
N ILE A 79 -4.50 6.06 3.51
CA ILE A 79 -5.44 6.39 4.58
C ILE A 79 -5.66 7.90 4.58
N TYR A 80 -6.88 8.33 4.81
CA TYR A 80 -7.16 9.76 5.00
C TYR A 80 -6.73 10.23 6.39
N PRO A 81 -6.29 11.50 6.55
CA PRO A 81 -5.79 12.03 7.82
C PRO A 81 -6.81 11.92 8.97
N GLU A 82 -8.09 12.08 8.69
CA GLU A 82 -9.16 11.96 9.69
C GLU A 82 -9.32 10.54 10.28
N ASN A 83 -8.65 9.55 9.70
CA ASN A 83 -8.65 8.17 10.19
C ASN A 83 -7.31 7.75 10.81
N GLU A 84 -6.31 8.60 10.72
CA GLU A 84 -5.00 8.36 11.34
C GLU A 84 -5.11 8.44 12.86
N GLY A 85 -4.34 7.63 13.57
CA GLY A 85 -4.44 7.49 15.03
C GLY A 85 -5.67 6.72 15.54
N VAL A 86 -6.69 6.51 14.67
CA VAL A 86 -7.89 5.73 14.98
C VAL A 86 -7.85 4.34 14.33
N ILE A 87 -7.30 4.27 13.13
CA ILE A 87 -7.23 3.04 12.34
C ILE A 87 -5.79 2.81 11.88
N MET A 88 -5.15 1.74 12.36
CA MET A 88 -3.93 1.24 11.73
C MET A 88 -4.31 0.31 10.58
N PRO A 89 -3.91 0.63 9.33
CA PRO A 89 -4.25 -0.20 8.19
C PRO A 89 -3.55 -1.57 8.24
N SER A 90 -4.27 -2.63 8.57
CA SER A 90 -3.72 -3.99 8.64
C SER A 90 -3.06 -4.47 7.33
N LYS A 91 -3.38 -3.83 6.21
CA LYS A 91 -2.76 -4.07 4.91
C LYS A 91 -1.24 -3.84 4.94
N LEU A 92 -0.74 -2.87 5.71
CA LEU A 92 0.68 -2.57 5.85
C LEU A 92 1.49 -3.84 6.16
N TYR A 93 1.05 -4.61 7.14
CA TYR A 93 1.77 -5.82 7.57
C TYR A 93 1.87 -6.87 6.46
N GLY A 94 0.79 -7.04 5.68
CA GLY A 94 0.79 -7.94 4.53
C GLY A 94 1.72 -7.48 3.41
N LEU A 95 1.80 -6.18 3.15
CA LEU A 95 2.67 -5.59 2.14
C LEU A 95 4.15 -5.68 2.54
N LEU A 96 4.48 -5.38 3.80
CA LEU A 96 5.82 -5.61 4.34
C LEU A 96 6.21 -7.09 4.25
N ALA A 97 5.29 -7.99 4.61
CA ALA A 97 5.54 -9.43 4.60
C ALA A 97 5.87 -10.01 3.23
N VAL A 98 5.32 -9.48 2.14
CA VAL A 98 5.61 -9.97 0.77
C VAL A 98 6.87 -9.33 0.18
N GLY A 99 7.47 -8.34 0.83
CA GLY A 99 8.76 -7.78 0.42
C GLY A 99 8.69 -7.02 -0.90
N ARG A 100 7.66 -6.20 -1.09
CA ARG A 100 7.54 -5.29 -2.24
C ARG A 100 7.59 -3.83 -1.77
N PRO A 101 8.19 -2.92 -2.55
CA PRO A 101 8.22 -1.51 -2.17
C PRO A 101 6.81 -0.96 -2.04
N ILE A 102 6.60 -0.07 -1.07
CA ILE A 102 5.29 0.48 -0.74
C ILE A 102 5.29 1.98 -1.01
N VAL A 103 4.25 2.48 -1.69
CA VAL A 103 3.93 3.91 -1.72
C VAL A 103 2.63 4.10 -0.95
N CYS A 104 2.72 4.85 0.16
CA CYS A 104 1.57 5.17 1.00
C CYS A 104 1.08 6.58 0.74
N VAL A 105 -0.19 6.69 0.39
CA VAL A 105 -0.89 7.97 0.26
C VAL A 105 -1.50 8.31 1.63
N CYS A 106 -0.83 9.15 2.40
CA CYS A 106 -1.20 9.52 3.77
C CYS A 106 -0.62 10.88 4.14
N ASP A 107 -0.90 11.36 5.35
CA ASP A 107 -0.19 12.50 5.91
C ASP A 107 1.28 12.15 6.16
N SER A 108 2.15 13.17 6.13
CA SER A 108 3.59 13.00 6.40
C SER A 108 3.88 12.68 7.87
N GLU A 109 2.97 13.03 8.77
CA GLU A 109 3.10 12.78 10.22
C GLU A 109 2.36 11.50 10.66
N SER A 110 1.96 10.65 9.71
CA SER A 110 1.25 9.42 10.01
C SER A 110 2.18 8.31 10.51
N GLU A 111 1.70 7.50 11.46
CA GLU A 111 2.40 6.32 11.96
C GLU A 111 2.82 5.35 10.82
N VAL A 112 2.03 5.30 9.74
CA VAL A 112 2.38 4.49 8.57
C VAL A 112 3.58 5.07 7.83
N ALA A 113 3.68 6.41 7.72
CA ALA A 113 4.83 7.06 7.10
C ALA A 113 6.10 6.81 7.92
N ASP A 114 6.01 6.94 9.25
CA ASP A 114 7.11 6.66 10.18
C ASP A 114 7.62 5.21 10.04
N ILE A 115 6.72 4.24 10.02
CA ILE A 115 7.07 2.82 9.84
C ILE A 115 7.75 2.58 8.49
N LEU A 116 7.27 3.20 7.40
CA LEU A 116 7.87 3.02 6.09
C LEU A 116 9.26 3.64 6.00
N GLU A 117 9.47 4.78 6.65
CA GLU A 117 10.77 5.45 6.73
C GLU A 117 11.75 4.64 7.58
N GLU A 118 11.36 4.26 8.80
CA GLU A 118 12.17 3.45 9.70
C GLU A 118 12.57 2.10 9.07
N ALA A 119 11.61 1.45 8.42
CA ALA A 119 11.88 0.20 7.72
C ALA A 119 12.70 0.38 6.44
N GLY A 120 12.80 1.58 5.87
CA GLY A 120 13.33 1.78 4.52
C GLY A 120 12.59 0.99 3.45
N ALA A 121 11.26 0.78 3.65
CA ALA A 121 10.44 -0.14 2.87
C ALA A 121 9.58 0.54 1.79
N GLY A 122 9.58 1.87 1.79
CA GLY A 122 8.70 2.62 0.89
C GLY A 122 8.81 4.11 1.08
N VAL A 123 7.83 4.82 0.54
CA VAL A 123 7.76 6.27 0.61
C VAL A 123 6.32 6.73 0.87
N GLN A 124 6.19 7.84 1.58
CA GLN A 124 4.94 8.57 1.73
C GLN A 124 4.69 9.46 0.50
N SER A 125 3.44 9.63 0.13
CA SER A 125 3.01 10.61 -0.88
C SER A 125 1.75 11.34 -0.44
N SER A 126 1.56 12.55 -0.95
CA SER A 126 0.44 13.42 -0.59
C SER A 126 -0.89 12.91 -1.14
N ILE A 127 -1.97 13.09 -0.37
CA ILE A 127 -3.34 12.71 -0.73
C ILE A 127 -3.89 13.56 -1.88
N ASN A 128 -3.46 14.82 -1.98
CA ASN A 128 -4.02 15.80 -2.90
C ASN A 128 -3.10 16.11 -4.10
N ASP A 129 -2.06 15.32 -4.30
CA ASP A 129 -1.07 15.57 -5.35
C ASP A 129 -0.81 14.30 -6.19
N PRO A 130 -1.62 14.06 -7.24
CA PRO A 130 -1.44 12.93 -8.15
C PRO A 130 -0.07 12.92 -8.84
N LYS A 131 0.48 14.11 -9.12
CA LYS A 131 1.78 14.24 -9.77
C LYS A 131 2.91 13.81 -8.85
N LYS A 132 2.89 14.24 -7.58
CA LYS A 132 3.86 13.80 -6.58
C LYS A 132 3.80 12.29 -6.37
N LEU A 133 2.59 11.71 -6.38
CA LEU A 133 2.42 10.25 -6.31
C LEU A 133 2.99 9.57 -7.55
N ALA A 134 2.80 10.14 -8.75
CA ALA A 134 3.40 9.64 -9.99
C ALA A 134 4.93 9.67 -9.91
N ASP A 135 5.52 10.78 -9.48
CA ASP A 135 6.97 10.93 -9.31
C ASP A 135 7.53 9.91 -8.30
N SER A 136 6.82 9.66 -7.20
CA SER A 136 7.19 8.64 -6.20
C SER A 136 7.21 7.22 -6.82
N ILE A 137 6.19 6.88 -7.61
CA ILE A 137 6.13 5.60 -8.32
C ILE A 137 7.28 5.50 -9.33
N LEU A 138 7.50 6.54 -10.14
CA LEU A 138 8.57 6.57 -11.15
C LEU A 138 9.97 6.45 -10.53
N ALA A 139 10.21 7.06 -9.37
CA ALA A 139 11.48 6.96 -8.66
C ALA A 139 11.80 5.51 -8.25
N ILE A 140 10.78 4.70 -8.00
CA ILE A 140 10.93 3.28 -7.64
C ILE A 140 11.07 2.42 -8.90
N VAL A 141 10.15 2.54 -9.87
CA VAL A 141 10.13 1.66 -11.06
C VAL A 141 11.33 1.88 -11.99
N ASN A 142 11.87 3.10 -12.04
CA ASN A 142 13.06 3.41 -12.81
C ASN A 142 14.38 2.99 -12.13
N ASN A 143 14.29 2.48 -10.89
CA ASN A 143 15.46 1.98 -10.15
C ASN A 143 15.18 0.59 -9.53
N PRO A 144 15.28 -0.49 -10.32
CA PRO A 144 15.01 -1.85 -9.86
C PRO A 144 15.84 -2.29 -8.65
N GLY A 145 17.08 -1.80 -8.55
CA GLY A 145 17.94 -2.09 -7.40
C GLY A 145 17.38 -1.51 -6.11
N LYS A 146 16.97 -0.24 -6.13
CA LYS A 146 16.33 0.42 -4.98
C LYS A 146 14.98 -0.23 -4.64
N ALA A 147 14.20 -0.61 -5.65
CA ALA A 147 12.93 -1.31 -5.45
C ALA A 147 13.13 -2.66 -4.73
N ALA A 148 14.14 -3.43 -5.14
CA ALA A 148 14.48 -4.70 -4.50
C ALA A 148 14.97 -4.50 -3.06
N GLU A 149 15.82 -3.51 -2.81
CA GLU A 149 16.31 -3.15 -1.48
C GLU A 149 15.14 -2.77 -0.55
N MET A 150 14.25 -1.87 -0.99
CA MET A 150 13.04 -1.49 -0.23
C MET A 150 12.18 -2.71 0.13
N GLY A 151 11.98 -3.63 -0.82
CA GLY A 151 11.25 -4.86 -0.58
C GLY A 151 11.92 -5.75 0.48
N GLN A 152 13.23 -5.95 0.38
CA GLN A 152 13.99 -6.73 1.36
C GLN A 152 13.95 -6.11 2.76
N ASN A 153 14.12 -4.81 2.84
CA ASN A 153 14.04 -4.04 4.09
C ASN A 153 12.66 -4.20 4.75
N GLY A 154 11.57 -4.05 3.99
CA GLY A 154 10.22 -4.25 4.48
C GLY A 154 9.99 -5.66 5.00
N ARG A 155 10.45 -6.68 4.28
CA ARG A 155 10.36 -8.07 4.72
C ARG A 155 11.15 -8.33 6.01
N LYS A 156 12.35 -7.79 6.11
CA LYS A 156 13.19 -7.89 7.31
C LYS A 156 12.50 -7.23 8.49
N TYR A 157 12.04 -5.99 8.33
CA TYR A 157 11.32 -5.25 9.38
C TYR A 157 10.08 -6.00 9.86
N PHE A 158 9.28 -6.58 8.94
CA PHE A 158 8.15 -7.41 9.30
C PHE A 158 8.54 -8.59 10.19
N LEU A 159 9.61 -9.31 9.84
CA LEU A 159 10.06 -10.47 10.60
C LEU A 159 10.57 -10.11 11.99
N GLU A 160 11.18 -8.94 12.13
CA GLU A 160 11.77 -8.47 13.39
C GLU A 160 10.72 -7.84 14.34
N HIS A 161 9.65 -7.23 13.80
CA HIS A 161 8.71 -6.44 14.60
C HIS A 161 7.28 -6.99 14.59
N PHE A 162 6.81 -7.61 13.52
CA PHE A 162 5.40 -7.95 13.33
C PHE A 162 5.13 -9.44 13.11
N GLU A 163 6.15 -10.29 13.08
CA GLU A 163 5.91 -11.72 12.99
C GLU A 163 5.10 -12.20 14.19
N ARG A 164 4.15 -13.10 13.96
CA ARG A 164 3.24 -13.61 14.99
C ARG A 164 3.95 -14.05 16.26
N LYS A 165 5.11 -14.70 16.16
CA LYS A 165 5.88 -15.16 17.31
C LYS A 165 6.37 -13.99 18.19
N ILE A 166 6.83 -12.90 17.54
CA ILE A 166 7.30 -11.70 18.21
C ILE A 166 6.16 -11.05 18.98
N ILE A 167 5.06 -10.76 18.30
CA ILE A 167 3.89 -10.10 18.88
C ILE A 167 3.27 -10.96 20.00
N THR A 168 3.15 -12.27 19.80
CA THR A 168 2.60 -13.16 20.84
C THR A 168 3.47 -13.16 22.10
N LYS A 169 4.81 -13.15 21.95
CA LYS A 169 5.74 -13.08 23.08
C LYS A 169 5.65 -11.75 23.83
N GLN A 170 5.53 -10.62 23.11
CA GLN A 170 5.36 -9.30 23.72
C GLN A 170 4.06 -9.25 24.55
N TRP A 171 2.93 -9.71 23.98
CA TRP A 171 1.67 -9.77 24.71
C TRP A 171 1.74 -10.68 25.95
N TYR A 172 2.38 -11.84 25.83
CA TYR A 172 2.58 -12.73 26.96
C TYR A 172 3.34 -12.05 28.11
N ASN A 173 4.41 -11.32 27.80
CA ASN A 173 5.20 -10.59 28.80
C ASN A 173 4.36 -9.50 29.47
N ILE A 174 3.66 -8.66 28.70
CA ILE A 174 2.78 -7.60 29.23
C ILE A 174 1.71 -8.18 30.17
N LEU A 175 1.06 -9.26 29.76
CA LEU A 175 0.02 -9.89 30.58
C LEU A 175 0.59 -10.45 31.91
N ASN A 176 1.79 -11.02 31.91
CA ASN A 176 2.42 -11.48 33.11
C ASN A 176 2.81 -10.34 34.09
N GLU A 177 3.22 -9.18 33.54
CA GLU A 177 3.52 -7.99 34.36
C GLU A 177 2.27 -7.41 35.04
N VAL A 178 1.11 -7.48 34.38
CA VAL A 178 -0.16 -6.95 34.91
C VAL A 178 -0.79 -7.88 35.96
N ILE A 179 -0.48 -9.17 35.92
CA ILE A 179 -1.05 -10.19 36.85
C ILE A 179 -0.23 -10.30 38.15
N GLN A 180 0.98 -9.75 38.18
CA GLN A 180 1.80 -9.66 39.39
C GLN A 180 1.43 -8.44 40.23
#